data_1a8f19f32838a52b10957053edefb128
#
_entry.id   1a8f19f32838a52b10957053edefb128
#
_cell.length_a   1.000
_cell.length_b   1.000
_cell.length_c   1.000
_cell.angle_alpha   90.00
_cell.angle_beta   90.00
_cell.angle_gamma   90.00
#
_symmetry.space_group_name_H-M   'P 1'
#
loop_
_entity.id
_entity.type
_entity.pdbx_description
1 polymer ?
#
loop_
_entity_poly.entity_id
_entity_poly.type
_entity_poly.pdbx_seq_one_letter_code
_entity_poly.pdbx_strand_id
1 'polypeptide(L)'
;MTESTDFICRPNFLSAAHCRQLIDCFERNRDRLFRNPQGDPFWDNRYLWITSLPETEREAKRIMQDARFRAIRELQAFYREPEIHSDTVQLVKWSPGHSMPPHADNCNPDGSPHALPWRDYSSVIFLNDDYAGGEFYFPGLGLEIKPVAGTLVAFTGGMRHFHGVRKVIGAARYTMPGWYTRDIAHRDPSSLDVY
;
A
#
# COMPACT_ATOMS: atom_id res chain seq x y z
N MET A 1 11.90 -8.35 18.06
CA MET A 1 10.56 -7.74 17.96
C MET A 1 9.56 -8.83 18.24
N THR A 2 8.71 -8.69 19.26
CA THR A 2 7.59 -9.61 19.51
C THR A 2 6.66 -9.53 18.31
N GLU A 3 6.28 -10.69 17.75
CA GLU A 3 5.26 -10.72 16.69
C GLU A 3 3.98 -10.08 17.21
N SER A 4 3.49 -9.06 16.51
CA SER A 4 2.21 -8.45 16.84
C SER A 4 1.10 -9.47 16.59
N THR A 5 0.15 -9.57 17.51
CA THR A 5 -1.06 -10.37 17.33
C THR A 5 -2.16 -9.62 16.57
N ASP A 6 -1.97 -8.33 16.31
CA ASP A 6 -2.99 -7.45 15.74
C ASP A 6 -2.82 -7.21 14.25
N PHE A 7 -1.59 -7.14 13.75
CA PHE A 7 -1.28 -6.86 12.35
C PHE A 7 0.02 -7.58 11.93
N ILE A 8 0.23 -7.67 10.63
CA ILE A 8 1.42 -8.30 10.04
C ILE A 8 2.52 -7.26 9.87
N CYS A 9 3.75 -7.58 10.31
CA CYS A 9 4.96 -6.83 10.00
C CYS A 9 6.04 -7.83 9.55
N ARG A 10 6.46 -7.73 8.28
CA ARG A 10 7.47 -8.63 7.69
C ARG A 10 8.65 -7.84 7.16
N PRO A 11 9.76 -7.76 7.89
CA PRO A 11 11.00 -7.19 7.40
C PRO A 11 11.54 -8.00 6.20
N ASN A 12 12.26 -7.34 5.31
CA ASN A 12 12.88 -7.97 4.13
C ASN A 12 11.86 -8.70 3.21
N PHE A 13 10.62 -8.24 3.20
CA PHE A 13 9.59 -8.78 2.31
C PHE A 13 9.91 -8.51 0.84
N LEU A 14 10.44 -7.33 0.51
CA LEU A 14 11.09 -7.05 -0.77
C LEU A 14 12.59 -6.84 -0.57
N SER A 15 13.39 -7.28 -1.54
CA SER A 15 14.82 -6.98 -1.55
C SER A 15 15.07 -5.50 -1.81
N ALA A 16 16.21 -4.98 -1.34
CA ALA A 16 16.63 -3.61 -1.64
C ALA A 16 16.76 -3.36 -3.17
N ALA A 17 17.14 -4.38 -3.95
CA ALA A 17 17.20 -4.28 -5.41
C ALA A 17 15.79 -4.09 -6.01
N HIS A 18 14.80 -4.88 -5.59
CA HIS A 18 13.41 -4.74 -6.05
C HIS A 18 12.81 -3.38 -5.63
N CYS A 19 13.09 -2.92 -4.41
CA CYS A 19 12.65 -1.60 -3.97
C CYS A 19 13.19 -0.48 -4.88
N ARG A 20 14.49 -0.50 -5.20
CA ARG A 20 15.09 0.47 -6.14
C ARG A 20 14.48 0.39 -7.53
N GLN A 21 14.29 -0.82 -8.07
CA GLN A 21 13.66 -1.02 -9.39
C GLN A 21 12.25 -0.42 -9.45
N LEU A 22 11.44 -0.55 -8.38
CA LEU A 22 10.10 0.04 -8.32
C LEU A 22 10.13 1.56 -8.20
N ILE A 23 11.07 2.13 -7.44
CA ILE A 23 11.28 3.59 -7.38
C ILE A 23 11.69 4.12 -8.76
N ASP A 24 12.67 3.49 -9.40
CA ASP A 24 13.14 3.87 -10.73
C ASP A 24 12.03 3.76 -11.78
N CYS A 25 11.20 2.71 -11.71
CA CYS A 25 10.01 2.56 -12.54
C CYS A 25 9.04 3.72 -12.33
N PHE A 26 8.75 4.10 -11.08
CA PHE A 26 7.90 5.26 -10.78
C PHE A 26 8.45 6.53 -11.41
N GLU A 27 9.73 6.81 -11.23
CA GLU A 27 10.36 8.05 -11.72
C GLU A 27 10.43 8.12 -13.26
N ARG A 28 10.63 6.99 -13.94
CA ARG A 28 10.59 6.94 -15.42
C ARG A 28 9.20 7.15 -16.01
N ASN A 29 8.13 6.84 -15.27
CA ASN A 29 6.74 6.85 -15.76
C ASN A 29 5.90 7.98 -15.14
N ARG A 30 6.52 9.11 -14.79
CA ARG A 30 5.84 10.26 -14.18
C ARG A 30 4.78 10.91 -15.07
N ASP A 31 4.87 10.74 -16.37
CA ASP A 31 3.87 11.17 -17.36
C ASP A 31 2.57 10.37 -17.29
N ARG A 32 2.59 9.19 -16.64
CA ARG A 32 1.45 8.26 -16.47
C ARG A 32 0.81 8.31 -15.08
N LEU A 33 1.24 9.24 -14.23
CA LEU A 33 0.66 9.42 -12.91
C LEU A 33 -0.83 9.71 -13.00
N PHE A 34 -1.57 9.18 -12.05
CA PHE A 34 -3.00 9.44 -11.94
C PHE A 34 -3.27 10.94 -11.85
N ARG A 35 -4.21 11.40 -12.67
CA ARG A 35 -4.66 12.78 -12.73
C ARG A 35 -6.07 12.85 -12.16
N ASN A 36 -6.27 13.72 -11.17
CA ASN A 36 -7.58 14.00 -10.59
C ASN A 36 -7.82 15.52 -10.45
N PRO A 37 -7.90 16.26 -11.58
CA PRO A 37 -7.95 17.72 -11.54
C PRO A 37 -9.25 18.28 -10.95
N GLN A 38 -10.30 17.45 -10.83
CA GLN A 38 -11.62 17.84 -10.31
C GLN A 38 -11.96 17.15 -8.97
N GLY A 39 -11.09 16.28 -8.48
CA GLY A 39 -11.28 15.53 -7.23
C GLY A 39 -10.39 16.04 -6.11
N ASP A 40 -10.09 15.15 -5.17
CA ASP A 40 -9.20 15.46 -4.06
C ASP A 40 -7.76 15.73 -4.59
N PRO A 41 -7.26 16.97 -4.45
CA PRO A 41 -5.92 17.34 -4.93
C PRO A 41 -4.81 16.58 -4.19
N PHE A 42 -5.14 15.96 -3.06
CA PHE A 42 -4.19 15.14 -2.32
C PHE A 42 -3.64 13.99 -3.16
N TRP A 43 -4.46 13.36 -3.99
CA TRP A 43 -4.07 12.20 -4.79
C TRP A 43 -3.58 12.54 -6.20
N ASP A 44 -3.74 13.80 -6.64
CA ASP A 44 -3.30 14.21 -7.97
C ASP A 44 -1.77 14.11 -8.11
N ASN A 45 -1.33 13.47 -9.20
CA ASN A 45 0.09 13.27 -9.51
C ASN A 45 0.91 12.51 -8.45
N ARG A 46 0.30 11.60 -7.67
CA ARG A 46 1.00 10.90 -6.59
C ARG A 46 1.22 9.44 -6.81
N TYR A 47 0.42 8.79 -7.64
CA TYR A 47 0.50 7.35 -7.77
C TYR A 47 0.39 6.86 -9.20
N LEU A 48 0.94 5.66 -9.39
CA LEU A 48 0.87 4.87 -10.61
C LEU A 48 0.13 3.57 -10.33
N TRP A 49 -0.90 3.30 -11.12
CA TRP A 49 -1.51 1.98 -11.16
C TRP A 49 -0.58 0.98 -11.86
N ILE A 50 -0.56 -0.27 -11.40
CA ILE A 50 0.14 -1.35 -12.11
C ILE A 50 -0.35 -1.47 -13.57
N THR A 51 -1.66 -1.26 -13.79
CA THR A 51 -2.29 -1.30 -15.11
C THR A 51 -1.92 -0.13 -16.01
N SER A 52 -1.43 0.98 -15.45
CA SER A 52 -0.96 2.15 -16.22
C SER A 52 0.47 1.99 -16.73
N LEU A 53 1.21 1.00 -16.25
CA LEU A 53 2.59 0.77 -16.65
C LEU A 53 2.64 0.20 -18.09
N PRO A 54 3.58 0.70 -18.94
CA PRO A 54 3.74 0.17 -20.27
C PRO A 54 4.34 -1.24 -20.27
N GLU A 55 4.25 -1.94 -21.39
CA GLU A 55 4.81 -3.30 -21.53
C GLU A 55 6.33 -3.34 -21.41
N THR A 56 7.02 -2.22 -21.58
CA THR A 56 8.45 -2.10 -21.35
C THR A 56 8.85 -2.25 -19.88
N GLU A 57 7.90 -2.05 -18.94
CA GLU A 57 8.10 -2.18 -17.49
C GLU A 57 7.72 -3.59 -16.97
N ARG A 58 7.92 -4.63 -17.77
CA ARG A 58 7.55 -6.03 -17.42
C ARG A 58 8.12 -6.49 -16.09
N GLU A 59 9.37 -6.15 -15.81
CA GLU A 59 10.01 -6.58 -14.56
C GLU A 59 9.39 -5.88 -13.34
N ALA A 60 9.09 -4.58 -13.42
CA ALA A 60 8.40 -3.87 -12.36
C ALA A 60 6.99 -4.43 -12.14
N LYS A 61 6.24 -4.70 -13.22
CA LYS A 61 4.93 -5.36 -13.13
C LYS A 61 5.05 -6.72 -12.44
N ARG A 62 6.04 -7.55 -12.82
CA ARG A 62 6.28 -8.87 -12.22
C ARG A 62 6.58 -8.75 -10.72
N ILE A 63 7.44 -7.81 -10.31
CA ILE A 63 7.76 -7.57 -8.89
C ILE A 63 6.50 -7.17 -8.12
N MET A 64 5.69 -6.24 -8.66
CA MET A 64 4.45 -5.80 -8.02
C MET A 64 3.44 -6.94 -7.90
N GLN A 65 3.30 -7.79 -8.93
CA GLN A 65 2.42 -8.96 -8.92
C GLN A 65 2.88 -9.99 -7.88
N ASP A 66 4.16 -10.36 -7.88
CA ASP A 66 4.71 -11.30 -6.90
C ASP A 66 4.51 -10.80 -5.46
N ALA A 67 4.81 -9.53 -5.21
CA ALA A 67 4.63 -8.92 -3.90
C ALA A 67 3.15 -8.95 -3.47
N ARG A 68 2.22 -8.66 -4.39
CA ARG A 68 0.78 -8.73 -4.16
C ARG A 68 0.33 -10.13 -3.74
N PHE A 69 0.73 -11.16 -4.48
CA PHE A 69 0.35 -12.54 -4.16
C PHE A 69 0.95 -13.03 -2.84
N ARG A 70 2.19 -12.66 -2.56
CA ARG A 70 2.83 -12.98 -1.29
C ARG A 70 2.12 -12.29 -0.12
N ALA A 71 1.70 -11.02 -0.29
CA ALA A 71 0.91 -10.31 0.72
C ALA A 71 -0.44 -10.99 0.97
N ILE A 72 -1.12 -11.47 -0.08
CA ILE A 72 -2.36 -12.27 0.07
C ILE A 72 -2.11 -13.52 0.91
N ARG A 73 -1.02 -14.27 0.66
CA ARG A 73 -0.69 -15.47 1.45
C ARG A 73 -0.42 -15.15 2.92
N GLU A 74 0.26 -14.04 3.20
CA GLU A 74 0.48 -13.57 4.57
C GLU A 74 -0.86 -13.24 5.26
N LEU A 75 -1.76 -12.53 4.56
CA LEU A 75 -3.08 -12.19 5.08
C LEU A 75 -3.93 -13.44 5.32
N GLN A 76 -3.98 -14.37 4.36
CA GLN A 76 -4.70 -15.64 4.49
C GLN A 76 -4.23 -16.44 5.70
N ALA A 77 -2.92 -16.58 5.86
CA ALA A 77 -2.33 -17.32 6.97
C ALA A 77 -2.61 -16.67 8.33
N PHE A 78 -2.43 -15.35 8.42
CA PHE A 78 -2.54 -14.60 9.68
C PHE A 78 -3.99 -14.50 10.16
N TYR A 79 -4.92 -14.13 9.26
CA TYR A 79 -6.33 -13.95 9.59
C TYR A 79 -7.16 -15.22 9.45
N ARG A 80 -6.54 -16.34 9.00
CA ARG A 80 -7.21 -17.63 8.73
C ARG A 80 -8.38 -17.47 7.77
N GLU A 81 -8.22 -16.61 6.78
CA GLU A 81 -9.21 -16.32 5.76
C GLU A 81 -8.75 -16.90 4.43
N PRO A 82 -9.38 -17.98 3.93
CA PRO A 82 -8.92 -18.68 2.73
C PRO A 82 -9.16 -17.91 1.43
N GLU A 83 -10.19 -17.06 1.41
CA GLU A 83 -10.59 -16.33 0.21
C GLU A 83 -10.28 -14.85 0.35
N ILE A 84 -9.08 -14.45 -0.12
CA ILE A 84 -8.66 -13.06 -0.21
C ILE A 84 -8.23 -12.80 -1.65
N HIS A 85 -8.82 -11.77 -2.25
CA HIS A 85 -8.55 -11.30 -3.61
C HIS A 85 -7.90 -9.92 -3.57
N SER A 86 -7.07 -9.60 -4.54
CA SER A 86 -6.56 -8.23 -4.68
C SER A 86 -7.64 -7.33 -5.26
N ASP A 87 -7.91 -6.19 -4.61
CA ASP A 87 -8.63 -5.07 -5.23
C ASP A 87 -7.66 -4.31 -6.14
N THR A 88 -6.61 -3.72 -5.56
CA THR A 88 -5.63 -2.98 -6.36
C THR A 88 -4.28 -2.86 -5.65
N VAL A 89 -3.24 -2.63 -6.43
CA VAL A 89 -1.92 -2.21 -5.96
C VAL A 89 -1.40 -1.06 -6.81
N GLN A 90 -0.62 -0.21 -6.18
CA GLN A 90 -0.07 0.97 -6.85
C GLN A 90 1.29 1.36 -6.25
N LEU A 91 2.06 2.16 -6.98
CA LEU A 91 3.24 2.84 -6.47
C LEU A 91 2.85 4.27 -6.08
N VAL A 92 3.27 4.72 -4.93
CA VAL A 92 2.91 6.05 -4.39
C VAL A 92 4.16 6.80 -3.96
N LYS A 93 4.23 8.08 -4.35
CA LYS A 93 5.26 9.03 -3.91
C LYS A 93 4.67 10.04 -2.94
N TRP A 94 5.32 10.20 -1.82
CA TRP A 94 5.03 11.21 -0.81
C TRP A 94 6.16 12.23 -0.80
N SER A 95 5.91 13.42 -1.30
CA SER A 95 6.89 14.50 -1.27
C SER A 95 7.08 15.05 0.16
N PRO A 96 8.22 15.68 0.47
CA PRO A 96 8.39 16.38 1.73
C PRO A 96 7.23 17.34 2.04
N GLY A 97 6.78 17.34 3.27
CA GLY A 97 5.60 18.08 3.73
C GLY A 97 4.29 17.30 3.68
N HIS A 98 4.20 16.21 2.93
CA HIS A 98 2.99 15.39 2.88
C HIS A 98 2.80 14.57 4.17
N SER A 99 1.57 14.47 4.60
CA SER A 99 1.12 13.61 5.69
C SER A 99 -0.29 13.10 5.37
N MET A 100 -0.78 12.12 6.11
CA MET A 100 -2.18 11.69 6.01
C MET A 100 -2.76 11.61 7.41
N PRO A 101 -3.90 12.28 7.68
CA PRO A 101 -4.61 12.13 8.94
C PRO A 101 -5.08 10.70 9.10
N PRO A 102 -5.38 10.25 10.34
CA PRO A 102 -5.91 8.93 10.57
C PRO A 102 -7.24 8.71 9.84
N HIS A 103 -7.35 7.53 9.22
CA HIS A 103 -8.52 7.08 8.47
C HIS A 103 -8.62 5.55 8.52
N ALA A 104 -9.76 5.02 8.16
CA ALA A 104 -9.94 3.63 7.78
C ALA A 104 -10.11 3.54 6.26
N ASP A 105 -9.79 2.40 5.66
CA ASP A 105 -9.85 2.23 4.21
C ASP A 105 -11.24 1.86 3.68
N ASN A 106 -12.13 1.34 4.54
CA ASN A 106 -13.44 0.82 4.14
C ASN A 106 -14.64 1.49 4.82
N CYS A 107 -14.44 2.35 5.82
CA CYS A 107 -15.51 3.04 6.51
C CYS A 107 -15.09 4.45 6.93
N ASN A 108 -16.09 5.29 7.16
CA ASN A 108 -15.90 6.62 7.74
C ASN A 108 -15.66 6.52 9.27
N PRO A 109 -15.12 7.57 9.93
CA PRO A 109 -14.86 7.55 11.37
C PRO A 109 -16.12 7.32 12.25
N ASP A 110 -17.30 7.58 11.72
CA ASP A 110 -18.60 7.32 12.37
C ASP A 110 -19.10 5.88 12.14
N GLY A 111 -18.34 5.06 11.41
CA GLY A 111 -18.67 3.68 11.06
C GLY A 111 -19.59 3.54 9.84
N SER A 112 -20.03 4.62 9.22
CA SER A 112 -20.79 4.54 7.97
C SER A 112 -19.93 4.02 6.81
N PRO A 113 -20.53 3.40 5.78
CA PRO A 113 -19.76 2.89 4.64
C PRO A 113 -18.96 3.98 3.94
N HIS A 114 -17.70 3.68 3.61
CA HIS A 114 -16.88 4.49 2.72
C HIS A 114 -17.24 4.23 1.25
N ALA A 115 -16.66 5.00 0.33
CA ALA A 115 -16.81 4.76 -1.11
C ALA A 115 -16.25 3.39 -1.58
N LEU A 116 -15.40 2.75 -0.77
CA LEU A 116 -14.72 1.48 -1.06
C LEU A 116 -14.94 0.48 0.11
N PRO A 117 -16.20 0.14 0.45
CA PRO A 117 -16.52 -0.62 1.67
C PRO A 117 -16.06 -2.08 1.61
N TRP A 118 -15.72 -2.59 0.42
CA TRP A 118 -15.21 -3.94 0.20
C TRP A 118 -13.72 -4.14 0.51
N ARG A 119 -12.98 -3.08 0.89
CA ARG A 119 -11.56 -3.17 1.28
C ARG A 119 -11.41 -3.78 2.68
N ASP A 120 -11.51 -5.11 2.75
CA ASP A 120 -11.42 -5.83 4.03
C ASP A 120 -10.03 -5.77 4.65
N TYR A 121 -8.99 -5.77 3.81
CA TYR A 121 -7.59 -5.73 4.24
C TYR A 121 -6.80 -4.73 3.43
N SER A 122 -5.72 -4.25 4.05
CA SER A 122 -4.79 -3.30 3.47
C SER A 122 -3.36 -3.70 3.75
N SER A 123 -2.46 -3.28 2.88
CA SER A 123 -1.03 -3.41 3.10
C SER A 123 -0.28 -2.19 2.63
N VAL A 124 0.91 -2.00 3.19
CA VAL A 124 1.90 -1.05 2.67
C VAL A 124 3.28 -1.70 2.70
N ILE A 125 4.00 -1.61 1.57
CA ILE A 125 5.41 -1.97 1.50
C ILE A 125 6.20 -0.67 1.39
N PHE A 126 7.15 -0.46 2.31
CA PHE A 126 8.06 0.69 2.25
C PHE A 126 9.16 0.41 1.22
N LEU A 127 9.36 1.31 0.26
CA LEU A 127 10.36 1.11 -0.79
C LEU A 127 11.68 1.81 -0.49
N ASN A 128 11.68 2.82 0.39
CA ASN A 128 12.88 3.49 0.90
C ASN A 128 12.71 3.92 2.35
N ASP A 129 13.81 4.32 2.97
CA ASP A 129 13.89 4.78 4.36
C ASP A 129 14.91 5.92 4.56
N ASP A 130 15.37 6.53 3.46
CA ASP A 130 16.35 7.62 3.41
C ASP A 130 15.71 9.02 3.59
N TYR A 131 14.64 9.11 4.37
CA TYR A 131 13.92 10.32 4.74
C TYR A 131 13.65 10.34 6.26
N ALA A 132 13.23 11.48 6.80
CA ALA A 132 12.78 11.62 8.17
C ALA A 132 11.26 11.77 8.23
N GLY A 133 10.65 11.47 9.38
CA GLY A 133 9.20 11.44 9.49
C GLY A 133 8.59 10.30 8.68
N GLY A 134 7.35 10.48 8.21
CA GLY A 134 6.65 9.51 7.38
C GLY A 134 6.33 8.18 8.10
N GLU A 135 6.41 8.16 9.43
CA GLU A 135 6.02 7.00 10.24
C GLU A 135 4.56 6.64 9.95
N PHE A 136 4.31 5.33 9.89
CA PHE A 136 2.97 4.78 9.79
C PHE A 136 2.44 4.51 11.21
N TYR A 137 1.30 5.08 11.57
CA TYR A 137 0.85 5.01 12.94
C TYR A 137 -0.61 4.59 13.09
N PHE A 138 -0.90 3.87 14.18
CA PHE A 138 -2.22 3.41 14.58
C PHE A 138 -2.59 4.05 15.93
N PRO A 139 -3.34 5.18 15.93
CA PRO A 139 -3.64 5.89 17.18
C PRO A 139 -4.39 5.02 18.19
N GLY A 140 -5.34 4.20 17.72
CA GLY A 140 -6.11 3.30 18.57
C GLY A 140 -5.30 2.19 19.26
N LEU A 141 -4.12 1.85 18.70
CA LEU A 141 -3.20 0.87 19.26
C LEU A 141 -2.04 1.52 20.02
N GLY A 142 -1.92 2.84 20.00
CA GLY A 142 -0.77 3.56 20.56
C GLY A 142 0.57 3.20 19.88
N LEU A 143 0.51 2.82 18.61
CA LEU A 143 1.65 2.24 17.89
C LEU A 143 2.09 3.13 16.73
N GLU A 144 3.41 3.23 16.56
CA GLU A 144 4.03 3.92 15.44
C GLU A 144 5.14 3.05 14.85
N ILE A 145 5.10 2.87 13.53
CA ILE A 145 6.04 2.04 12.78
C ILE A 145 6.97 2.96 12.00
N LYS A 146 8.25 2.91 12.36
CA LYS A 146 9.29 3.56 11.57
C LYS A 146 9.47 2.81 10.25
N PRO A 147 9.41 3.50 9.10
CA PRO A 147 9.65 2.86 7.81
C PRO A 147 11.05 2.26 7.73
N VAL A 148 11.11 1.03 7.21
CA VAL A 148 12.34 0.34 6.84
C VAL A 148 12.13 -0.23 5.43
N ALA A 149 13.03 0.07 4.51
CA ALA A 149 12.93 -0.36 3.11
C ALA A 149 12.75 -1.89 3.01
N GLY A 150 11.83 -2.31 2.15
CA GLY A 150 11.48 -3.72 1.95
C GLY A 150 10.56 -4.32 2.99
N THR A 151 10.09 -3.58 3.99
CA THR A 151 9.16 -4.08 5.01
C THR A 151 7.71 -4.01 4.52
N LEU A 152 6.98 -5.11 4.66
CA LEU A 152 5.52 -5.17 4.54
C LEU A 152 4.87 -4.94 5.90
N VAL A 153 3.87 -4.06 5.93
CA VAL A 153 2.88 -3.96 7.00
C VAL A 153 1.52 -4.27 6.40
N ALA A 154 0.75 -5.21 6.99
CA ALA A 154 -0.59 -5.55 6.51
C ALA A 154 -1.58 -5.73 7.66
N PHE A 155 -2.83 -5.31 7.45
CA PHE A 155 -3.83 -5.14 8.51
C PHE A 155 -5.25 -5.15 7.93
N THR A 156 -6.29 -5.11 8.78
CA THR A 156 -7.69 -4.98 8.33
C THR A 156 -8.02 -3.54 7.95
N GLY A 157 -8.84 -3.35 6.91
CA GLY A 157 -9.20 -2.03 6.36
C GLY A 157 -10.12 -1.17 7.24
N GLY A 158 -10.68 -1.73 8.33
CA GLY A 158 -11.68 -1.08 9.18
C GLY A 158 -11.10 -0.29 10.37
N MET A 159 -12.02 0.19 11.22
CA MET A 159 -11.72 1.05 12.37
C MET A 159 -10.76 0.45 13.40
N ARG A 160 -10.63 -0.90 13.47
CA ARG A 160 -9.63 -1.54 14.33
C ARG A 160 -8.22 -1.06 14.03
N HIS A 161 -7.92 -0.86 12.75
CA HIS A 161 -6.62 -0.40 12.28
C HIS A 161 -6.72 1.01 11.67
N PHE A 162 -7.48 1.89 12.35
CA PHE A 162 -7.50 3.31 12.03
C PHE A 162 -6.07 3.85 12.04
N HIS A 163 -5.59 4.39 10.90
CA HIS A 163 -4.17 4.64 10.69
C HIS A 163 -3.89 5.91 9.91
N GLY A 164 -2.68 6.43 10.05
CA GLY A 164 -2.24 7.63 9.35
C GLY A 164 -0.76 7.60 9.03
N VAL A 165 -0.29 8.66 8.37
CA VAL A 165 1.12 8.86 8.01
C VAL A 165 1.59 10.20 8.56
N ARG A 166 2.68 10.20 9.33
CA ARG A 166 3.35 11.41 9.82
C ARG A 166 3.91 12.21 8.65
N LYS A 167 4.15 13.50 8.88
CA LYS A 167 4.74 14.38 7.87
C LYS A 167 6.09 13.84 7.40
N VAL A 168 6.24 13.70 6.08
CA VAL A 168 7.51 13.35 5.43
C VAL A 168 8.45 14.57 5.45
N ILE A 169 9.72 14.35 5.78
CA ILE A 169 10.73 15.38 5.94
C ILE A 169 11.99 15.00 5.14
N GLY A 170 12.60 15.97 4.49
CA GLY A 170 13.84 15.79 3.73
C GLY A 170 13.62 15.21 2.34
N ALA A 171 13.81 13.90 2.13
CA ALA A 171 13.62 13.24 0.86
C ALA A 171 12.19 12.72 0.67
N ALA A 172 11.86 12.25 -0.54
CA ALA A 172 10.56 11.65 -0.85
C ALA A 172 10.47 10.23 -0.27
N ARG A 173 9.28 9.88 0.23
CA ARG A 173 8.90 8.54 0.68
C ARG A 173 8.19 7.82 -0.45
N TYR A 174 8.63 6.61 -0.78
CA TYR A 174 8.00 5.76 -1.77
C TYR A 174 7.41 4.52 -1.11
N THR A 175 6.20 4.16 -1.51
CA THR A 175 5.50 2.98 -1.00
C THR A 175 4.76 2.25 -2.09
N MET A 176 4.47 0.99 -1.84
CA MET A 176 3.54 0.17 -2.62
C MET A 176 2.40 -0.24 -1.70
N PRO A 177 1.31 0.55 -1.61
CA PRO A 177 0.09 0.13 -0.95
C PRO A 177 -0.68 -0.89 -1.81
N GLY A 178 -1.43 -1.74 -1.13
CA GLY A 178 -2.35 -2.70 -1.74
C GLY A 178 -3.58 -2.87 -0.89
N TRP A 179 -4.73 -3.07 -1.55
CA TRP A 179 -6.00 -3.35 -0.89
C TRP A 179 -6.54 -4.70 -1.35
N TYR A 180 -7.27 -5.34 -0.47
CA TYR A 180 -7.73 -6.70 -0.67
C TYR A 180 -9.16 -6.86 -0.14
N THR A 181 -9.89 -7.77 -0.77
CA THR A 181 -11.30 -8.03 -0.52
C THR A 181 -11.58 -9.52 -0.36
N ARG A 182 -12.60 -9.87 0.38
CA ARG A 182 -13.18 -11.22 0.43
C ARG A 182 -14.24 -11.44 -0.67
N ASP A 183 -14.69 -10.35 -1.29
CA ASP A 183 -15.67 -10.41 -2.36
C ASP A 183 -14.99 -10.48 -3.73
N ILE A 184 -15.11 -11.63 -4.38
CA ILE A 184 -14.56 -11.89 -5.72
C ILE A 184 -15.08 -10.91 -6.78
N ALA A 185 -16.25 -10.29 -6.58
CA ALA A 185 -16.80 -9.30 -7.50
C ALA A 185 -15.96 -8.02 -7.58
N HIS A 186 -15.17 -7.75 -6.54
CA HIS A 186 -14.27 -6.60 -6.46
C HIS A 186 -12.80 -6.95 -6.72
N ARG A 187 -12.53 -8.16 -7.25
CA ARG A 187 -11.18 -8.57 -7.62
C ARG A 187 -10.67 -7.75 -8.82
N ASP A 188 -9.45 -7.24 -8.71
CA ASP A 188 -8.75 -6.61 -9.82
C ASP A 188 -8.53 -7.63 -10.97
N PRO A 189 -9.10 -7.39 -12.17
CA PRO A 189 -8.92 -8.30 -13.31
C PRO A 189 -7.46 -8.53 -13.67
N SER A 190 -6.58 -7.52 -13.52
CA SER A 190 -5.14 -7.64 -13.81
C SER A 190 -4.44 -8.65 -12.89
N SER A 191 -5.10 -9.09 -11.82
CA SER A 191 -4.59 -10.15 -10.95
C SER A 191 -4.63 -11.54 -11.59
N LEU A 192 -5.29 -11.70 -12.74
CA LEU A 192 -5.45 -12.97 -13.45
C LEU A 192 -4.35 -13.22 -14.49
N ASP A 193 -3.63 -12.19 -14.91
CA ASP A 193 -2.71 -12.24 -16.07
C ASP A 193 -1.31 -12.79 -15.71
N VAL A 194 -1.16 -13.57 -14.64
CA VAL A 194 0.14 -13.98 -14.09
C VAL A 194 0.37 -15.50 -14.11
N TYR A 195 -0.39 -16.23 -14.93
CA TYR A 195 -0.16 -17.67 -15.13
C TYR A 195 -0.14 -18.05 -16.60
#